data_839e418fa66cef72ed72f5f21a6e0c98
#
_entry.id   839e418fa66cef72ed72f5f21a6e0c98
#
_cell.length_a   1.000
_cell.length_b   1.000
_cell.length_c   1.000
_cell.angle_alpha   90.00
_cell.angle_beta   90.00
_cell.angle_gamma   90.00
#
_symmetry.space_group_name_H-M   'P 1'
#
loop_
_entity.id
_entity.type
_entity.pdbx_description
1 polymer ?
#
loop_
_entity_poly.entity_id
_entity_poly.type
_entity_poly.pdbx_seq_one_letter_code
_entity_poly.pdbx_strand_id
1 'polypeptide(L)'
;AYGFSEYLKVDAMMTENGWSRRQQIPHGGHQLGFNMAAGMQLGGSESYPLVFQPWGGFADDVDIVDGYARPHDTPGIGIELKSEVYRQLKALAEE
;
A
#
# COMPACT_ATOMS: atom_id res chain seq x y z
N ALA A 1 5.96 -6.36 -9.61
CA ALA A 1 4.70 -6.73 -10.28
C ALA A 1 3.94 -5.45 -10.67
N TYR A 2 3.25 -5.49 -11.78
CA TYR A 2 2.46 -4.35 -12.26
C TYR A 2 0.98 -4.57 -11.91
N GLY A 3 0.55 -3.97 -10.82
CA GLY A 3 -0.83 -4.00 -10.38
C GLY A 3 -1.16 -5.15 -9.45
N PHE A 4 -2.33 -5.03 -8.84
CA PHE A 4 -2.78 -5.97 -7.81
C PHE A 4 -3.00 -7.38 -8.36
N SER A 5 -3.59 -7.48 -9.56
CA SER A 5 -3.83 -8.79 -10.19
C SER A 5 -2.54 -9.57 -10.42
N GLU A 6 -1.48 -8.91 -10.87
CA GLU A 6 -0.19 -9.54 -11.08
C GLU A 6 0.45 -9.93 -9.74
N TYR A 7 0.27 -9.12 -8.71
CA TYR A 7 0.78 -9.45 -7.38
C TYR A 7 0.12 -10.72 -6.84
N LEU A 8 -1.19 -10.88 -7.05
CA LEU A 8 -1.89 -12.11 -6.63
C LEU A 8 -1.31 -13.35 -7.32
N LYS A 9 -0.93 -13.24 -8.58
CA LYS A 9 -0.28 -14.36 -9.30
C LYS A 9 1.10 -14.68 -8.71
N VAL A 10 1.86 -13.66 -8.36
CA VAL A 10 3.17 -13.83 -7.73
C VAL A 10 3.01 -14.52 -6.37
N ASP A 11 2.05 -14.07 -5.56
CA ASP A 11 1.76 -14.67 -4.26
C ASP A 11 1.40 -16.16 -4.40
N ALA A 12 0.52 -16.48 -5.35
CA ALA A 12 0.13 -17.87 -5.61
C ALA A 12 1.33 -18.73 -6.00
N MET A 13 2.19 -18.23 -6.89
CA MET A 13 3.39 -18.95 -7.32
C MET A 13 4.36 -19.17 -6.15
N MET A 14 4.58 -18.17 -5.33
CA MET A 14 5.45 -18.29 -4.15
C MET A 14 4.88 -19.30 -3.16
N THR A 15 3.59 -19.24 -2.88
CA THR A 15 2.92 -20.13 -1.95
C THR A 15 3.01 -21.59 -2.43
N GLU A 16 2.79 -21.82 -3.73
CA GLU A 16 2.92 -23.14 -4.33
C GLU A 16 4.33 -23.72 -4.24
N ASN A 17 5.34 -22.86 -4.14
CA ASN A 17 6.73 -23.25 -4.01
C ASN A 17 7.23 -23.22 -2.56
N GLY A 18 6.34 -23.19 -1.60
CA GLY A 18 6.68 -23.32 -0.19
C GLY A 18 7.07 -22.05 0.53
N TRP A 19 6.91 -20.89 -0.09
CA TRP A 19 7.22 -19.61 0.55
C TRP A 19 6.03 -19.09 1.34
N SER A 20 6.26 -18.66 2.55
CA SER A 20 5.22 -18.05 3.38
C SER A 20 4.92 -16.63 2.92
N ARG A 21 3.65 -16.19 3.01
CA ARG A 21 3.27 -14.80 2.79
C ARG A 21 4.01 -13.85 3.72
N ARG A 22 4.39 -14.31 4.91
CA ARG A 22 5.16 -13.51 5.88
C ARG A 22 6.56 -13.15 5.39
N GLN A 23 7.01 -13.75 4.29
CA GLN A 23 8.30 -13.46 3.66
C GLN A 23 8.19 -12.47 2.51
N GLN A 24 6.98 -11.98 2.22
CA GLN A 24 6.73 -11.03 1.15
C GLN A 24 6.60 -9.61 1.70
N ILE A 25 7.32 -8.67 1.11
CA ILE A 25 7.25 -7.25 1.46
C ILE A 25 7.11 -6.47 0.15
N PRO A 26 5.94 -5.85 -0.13
CA PRO A 26 5.76 -5.10 -1.36
C PRO A 26 6.73 -3.93 -1.47
N HIS A 27 7.29 -3.76 -2.65
CA HIS A 27 8.17 -2.63 -2.96
C HIS A 27 7.32 -1.42 -3.38
N GLY A 28 7.80 -0.22 -3.08
CA GLY A 28 7.20 1.03 -3.55
C GLY A 28 6.74 2.00 -2.48
N GLY A 29 6.47 1.50 -1.29
CA GLY A 29 6.19 2.35 -0.12
C GLY A 29 4.98 3.26 -0.24
N HIS A 30 3.91 2.81 -0.91
CA HIS A 30 2.70 3.61 -1.14
C HIS A 30 1.47 2.96 -0.50
N GLN A 31 0.36 3.71 -0.50
CA GLN A 31 -0.87 3.29 0.17
C GLN A 31 -1.45 1.98 -0.38
N LEU A 32 -1.38 1.73 -1.69
CA LEU A 32 -1.86 0.47 -2.26
C LEU A 32 -1.06 -0.72 -1.74
N GLY A 33 0.27 -0.62 -1.74
CA GLY A 33 1.14 -1.68 -1.21
C GLY A 33 0.88 -1.96 0.26
N PHE A 34 0.66 -0.90 1.05
CA PHE A 34 0.29 -1.03 2.45
C PHE A 34 -1.01 -1.80 2.63
N ASN A 35 -2.04 -1.48 1.84
CA ASN A 35 -3.32 -2.19 1.90
C ASN A 35 -3.17 -3.67 1.51
N MET A 36 -2.35 -3.96 0.49
CA MET A 36 -2.07 -5.35 0.11
C MET A 36 -1.39 -6.10 1.24
N ALA A 37 -0.39 -5.49 1.86
CA ALA A 37 0.35 -6.12 2.96
C ALA A 37 -0.58 -6.44 4.14
N ALA A 38 -1.45 -5.48 4.51
CA ALA A 38 -2.39 -5.67 5.61
C ALA A 38 -3.46 -6.72 5.27
N GLY A 39 -4.09 -6.60 4.09
CA GLY A 39 -5.18 -7.47 3.68
C GLY A 39 -4.76 -8.92 3.40
N MET A 40 -3.58 -9.11 2.85
CA MET A 40 -3.04 -10.42 2.51
C MET A 40 -2.18 -11.02 3.63
N GLN A 41 -1.99 -10.30 4.72
CA GLN A 41 -1.15 -10.72 5.85
C GLN A 41 0.30 -11.02 5.42
N LEU A 42 0.86 -10.11 4.63
CA LEU A 42 2.25 -10.22 4.20
C LEU A 42 3.22 -9.90 5.35
N GLY A 43 4.52 -9.99 5.10
CA GLY A 43 5.54 -9.78 6.12
C GLY A 43 5.69 -8.32 6.55
N GLY A 44 5.36 -7.39 5.69
CA GLY A 44 5.49 -5.98 5.97
C GLY A 44 5.21 -5.13 4.73
N SER A 45 5.48 -3.84 4.83
CA SER A 45 5.35 -2.91 3.71
C SER A 45 6.45 -1.85 3.82
N GLU A 46 7.02 -1.47 2.69
CA GLU A 46 7.89 -0.31 2.65
C GLU A 46 7.06 0.97 2.82
N SER A 47 7.72 2.04 3.24
CA SER A 47 7.12 3.37 3.29
C SER A 47 8.11 4.40 2.76
N TYR A 48 7.66 5.24 1.85
CA TYR A 48 8.49 6.32 1.26
C TYR A 48 7.87 7.68 1.60
N PRO A 49 7.97 8.14 2.85
CA PRO A 49 7.27 9.36 3.27
C PRO A 49 7.83 10.64 2.67
N LEU A 50 9.09 10.61 2.21
CA LEU A 50 9.78 11.80 1.69
C LEU A 50 10.05 11.75 0.19
N VAL A 51 9.71 10.64 -0.48
CA VAL A 51 10.03 10.40 -1.88
C VAL A 51 8.74 10.23 -2.67
N PHE A 52 8.73 10.71 -3.91
CA PHE A 52 7.58 10.62 -4.83
C PHE A 52 6.31 11.29 -4.30
N GLN A 53 6.49 12.39 -3.59
CA GLN A 53 5.34 13.12 -3.06
C GLN A 53 4.51 13.76 -4.18
N PRO A 54 3.19 13.85 -4.01
CA PRO A 54 2.42 13.41 -2.84
C PRO A 54 2.01 11.94 -2.86
N TRP A 55 2.47 11.15 -3.84
CA TRP A 55 2.02 9.77 -4.07
C TRP A 55 2.67 8.75 -3.14
N GLY A 56 3.91 9.03 -2.71
CA GLY A 56 4.63 8.13 -1.82
C GLY A 56 4.10 8.16 -0.39
N GLY A 57 4.45 7.13 0.36
CA GLY A 57 4.00 7.01 1.75
C GLY A 57 2.55 6.56 1.88
N PHE A 58 2.07 6.57 3.12
CA PHE A 58 0.72 6.10 3.46
C PHE A 58 -0.25 7.27 3.60
N ALA A 59 -1.52 6.97 3.86
CA ALA A 59 -2.54 7.97 4.11
C ALA A 59 -2.16 8.86 5.32
N ASP A 60 -2.72 10.07 5.35
CA ASP A 60 -2.33 11.10 6.33
C ASP A 60 -2.52 10.67 7.78
N ASP A 61 -3.52 9.82 8.03
CA ASP A 61 -3.87 9.36 9.38
C ASP A 61 -3.20 8.04 9.78
N VAL A 62 -2.32 7.51 8.94
CA VAL A 62 -1.59 6.30 9.28
C VAL A 62 -0.34 6.64 10.08
N ASP A 63 -0.33 6.26 11.36
CA ASP A 63 0.81 6.44 12.23
C ASP A 63 1.68 5.18 12.26
N ILE A 64 2.99 5.39 12.36
CA ILE A 64 3.94 4.29 12.55
C ILE A 64 4.42 4.35 13.98
N VAL A 65 4.07 3.31 14.76
CA VAL A 65 4.42 3.21 16.19
C VAL A 65 5.19 1.91 16.40
N ASP A 66 6.36 2.00 17.01
CA ASP A 66 7.24 0.84 17.29
C ASP A 66 7.51 -0.03 16.04
N GLY A 67 7.64 0.62 14.88
CA GLY A 67 7.90 -0.07 13.61
C GLY A 67 6.66 -0.68 12.96
N TYR A 68 5.48 -0.44 13.51
CA TYR A 68 4.22 -0.97 12.98
C TYR A 68 3.31 0.14 12.52
N ALA A 69 2.71 -0.04 11.34
CA ALA A 69 1.67 0.84 10.80
C ALA A 69 0.31 0.16 10.99
N ARG A 70 -0.71 0.95 11.37
CA ARG A 70 -2.07 0.44 11.53
C ARG A 70 -2.93 0.90 10.37
N PRO A 71 -3.59 -0.03 9.65
CA PRO A 71 -4.54 0.36 8.59
C PRO A 71 -5.73 1.13 9.17
N HIS A 72 -6.27 2.05 8.36
CA HIS A 72 -7.50 2.76 8.70
C HIS A 72 -8.73 1.84 8.58
N ASP A 73 -9.85 2.24 9.18
CA ASP A 73 -11.09 1.47 9.16
C ASP A 73 -12.00 1.82 7.97
N THR A 74 -11.64 2.81 7.16
CA THR A 74 -12.41 3.21 6.00
C THR A 74 -12.35 2.14 4.92
N PRO A 75 -13.46 1.78 4.26
CA PRO A 75 -13.44 0.81 3.18
C PRO A 75 -12.56 1.23 2.01
N GLY A 76 -11.98 0.26 1.33
CA GLY A 76 -11.15 0.47 0.14
C GLY A 76 -9.71 0.75 0.45
N ILE A 77 -8.97 1.21 -0.57
CA ILE A 77 -7.53 1.45 -0.49
C ILE A 77 -7.20 2.64 0.41
N GLY A 78 -8.07 3.65 0.43
CA GLY A 78 -7.85 4.84 1.24
C GLY A 78 -7.01 5.91 0.56
N ILE A 79 -6.94 5.93 -0.75
CA ILE A 79 -6.22 6.98 -1.50
C ILE A 79 -6.78 8.38 -1.17
N GLU A 80 -8.09 8.48 -0.98
CA GLU A 80 -8.75 9.73 -0.61
C GLU A 80 -8.30 10.26 0.75
N LEU A 81 -7.72 9.42 1.58
CA LEU A 81 -7.18 9.82 2.89
C LEU A 81 -5.77 10.41 2.78
N LYS A 82 -5.17 10.40 1.60
CA LYS A 82 -3.99 11.20 1.27
C LYS A 82 -4.52 12.51 0.69
N SER A 83 -4.73 13.49 1.56
CA SER A 83 -5.43 14.73 1.20
C SER A 83 -4.83 15.44 -0.02
N GLU A 84 -3.52 15.50 -0.13
CA GLU A 84 -2.86 16.16 -1.26
C GLU A 84 -3.07 15.39 -2.57
N VAL A 85 -3.04 14.07 -2.54
CA VAL A 85 -3.33 13.23 -3.72
C VAL A 85 -4.78 13.41 -4.14
N TYR A 86 -5.70 13.37 -3.17
CA TYR A 86 -7.13 13.55 -3.44
C TYR A 86 -7.40 14.91 -4.09
N ARG A 87 -6.76 15.96 -3.58
CA ARG A 87 -6.89 17.31 -4.14
C ARG A 87 -6.44 17.36 -5.60
N GLN A 88 -5.31 16.74 -5.91
CA GLN A 88 -4.78 16.71 -7.28
C GLN A 88 -5.67 15.89 -8.22
N LEU A 89 -6.13 14.72 -7.78
CA LEU A 89 -7.03 13.89 -8.58
C LEU A 89 -8.35 14.59 -8.85
N LYS A 90 -8.90 15.28 -7.85
CA LYS A 90 -10.12 16.04 -8.01
C LYS A 90 -9.96 17.18 -9.02
N ALA A 91 -8.85 17.90 -8.94
CA ALA A 91 -8.55 18.96 -9.90
C ALA A 91 -8.45 18.43 -11.35
N LEU A 92 -7.80 17.29 -11.53
CA LEU A 92 -7.69 16.65 -12.85
C LEU A 92 -9.05 16.20 -13.38
N ALA A 93 -9.92 15.70 -12.52
CA ALA A 93 -11.26 15.25 -12.92
C ALA A 93 -12.18 16.41 -13.32
N GLU A 94 -11.90 17.62 -12.87
CA GLU A 94 -12.69 18.83 -13.16
C GLU A 94 -12.23 19.56 -14.44
N GLU A 95 -11.16 19.11 -15.08
CA GLU A 95 -10.66 19.71 -16.32
C GLU A 95 -11.55 19.41 -17.56
#